data_22ffdd3b0609f7a57dea54ab15f7d2bf
#
_entry.id   22ffdd3b0609f7a57dea54ab15f7d2bf
#
_cell.length_a   1.000
_cell.length_b   1.000
_cell.length_c   1.000
_cell.angle_alpha   90.00
_cell.angle_beta   90.00
_cell.angle_gamma   90.00
#
_symmetry.space_group_name_H-M   'P 1'
#
loop_
_entity.id
_entity.type
_entity.pdbx_description
1 polymer ?
#
loop_
_entity_poly.entity_id
_entity_poly.type
_entity_poly.pdbx_seq_one_letter_code
_entity_poly.pdbx_strand_id
1 'polypeptide(L)'
;MKKQVHVVGAIIENDKQEIYCAQRSPQMSLPNFWEFPGGKIEKDETPQQALKREILEEFTCEIAVGEKVEDTTYDYGTFIVRLETYMAKIVNGKPVALEHSNTKWVKRTSLNELDFAPADIPAVEKLLK
;
A
#
# COMPACT_ATOMS: atom_id res chain seq x y z
N MET A 1 14.57 -20.46 -10.00
CA MET A 1 13.20 -19.95 -9.92
C MET A 1 13.14 -18.68 -9.08
N LYS A 2 12.41 -17.69 -9.56
CA LYS A 2 12.24 -16.44 -8.79
C LYS A 2 11.24 -16.67 -7.67
N LYS A 3 11.53 -16.08 -6.52
CA LYS A 3 10.61 -16.09 -5.40
C LYS A 3 9.43 -15.17 -5.73
N GLN A 4 8.21 -15.63 -5.45
CA GLN A 4 7.02 -14.80 -5.57
C GLN A 4 6.53 -14.40 -4.19
N VAL A 5 6.23 -13.12 -4.01
CA VAL A 5 5.75 -12.56 -2.76
C VAL A 5 4.33 -12.03 -2.99
N HIS A 6 3.38 -12.47 -2.17
CA HIS A 6 1.99 -12.02 -2.26
C HIS A 6 1.75 -10.98 -1.16
N VAL A 7 1.46 -9.75 -1.58
CA VAL A 7 1.31 -8.61 -0.67
C VAL A 7 -0.01 -7.89 -0.90
N VAL A 8 -0.41 -7.12 0.09
CA VAL A 8 -1.62 -6.29 0.05
C VAL A 8 -1.27 -4.85 0.34
N GLY A 9 -2.02 -3.93 -0.26
CA GLY A 9 -1.84 -2.50 -0.02
C GLY A 9 -3.16 -1.80 0.23
N ALA A 10 -3.17 -0.84 1.14
CA ALA A 10 -4.35 -0.08 1.52
C ALA A 10 -4.35 1.28 0.86
N ILE A 11 -5.39 1.54 0.07
CA ILE A 11 -5.63 2.88 -0.49
C ILE A 11 -6.54 3.58 0.51
N ILE A 12 -5.91 4.17 1.53
CA ILE A 12 -6.62 4.82 2.63
C ILE A 12 -7.03 6.21 2.22
N GLU A 13 -8.33 6.42 2.10
CA GLU A 13 -8.87 7.71 1.66
C GLU A 13 -9.59 8.39 2.83
N ASN A 14 -9.32 9.71 3.00
CA ASN A 14 -9.98 10.51 4.02
C ASN A 14 -11.17 11.29 3.43
N ASP A 15 -11.84 12.09 4.26
CA ASP A 15 -13.03 12.86 3.84
C ASP A 15 -12.73 13.97 2.85
N LYS A 16 -11.46 14.31 2.68
CA LYS A 16 -11.02 15.33 1.71
C LYS A 16 -10.59 14.72 0.39
N GLN A 17 -10.84 13.42 0.20
CA GLN A 17 -10.43 12.66 -0.99
C GLN A 17 -8.92 12.66 -1.18
N GLU A 18 -8.19 12.59 -0.06
CA GLU A 18 -6.75 12.43 -0.06
C GLU A 18 -6.39 11.00 0.29
N ILE A 19 -5.35 10.49 -0.34
CA ILE A 19 -4.86 9.12 -0.16
C ILE A 19 -3.57 9.16 0.66
N TYR A 20 -3.49 8.27 1.65
CA TYR A 20 -2.31 8.17 2.50
C TYR A 20 -1.23 7.37 1.79
N CYS A 21 -0.09 7.99 1.54
CA CYS A 21 1.04 7.37 0.83
C CYS A 21 2.26 7.34 1.74
N ALA A 22 3.06 6.28 1.62
CA ALA A 22 4.25 6.10 2.45
C ALA A 22 5.47 5.89 1.56
N GLN A 23 6.59 6.50 1.95
CA GLN A 23 7.85 6.37 1.23
C GLN A 23 8.74 5.34 1.92
N ARG A 24 9.20 4.36 1.15
CA ARG A 24 10.07 3.30 1.65
C ARG A 24 11.40 3.89 2.11
N SER A 25 11.88 3.43 3.27
CA SER A 25 13.14 3.94 3.82
C SER A 25 14.33 3.41 3.02
N PRO A 26 15.50 4.06 3.16
CA PRO A 26 16.72 3.58 2.48
C PRO A 26 17.14 2.16 2.85
N GLN A 27 16.67 1.64 4.01
CA GLN A 27 17.00 0.29 4.46
C GLN A 27 16.08 -0.78 3.91
N MET A 28 14.94 -0.40 3.34
CA MET A 28 13.99 -1.34 2.74
C MET A 28 14.40 -1.70 1.33
N SER A 29 13.88 -2.83 0.79
CA SER A 29 13.98 -3.09 -0.64
C SER A 29 13.21 -2.00 -1.39
N LEU A 30 13.59 -1.73 -2.64
CA LEU A 30 13.02 -0.63 -3.43
C LEU A 30 13.07 0.68 -2.64
N PRO A 31 14.27 1.10 -2.22
CA PRO A 31 14.38 2.26 -1.32
C PRO A 31 13.89 3.53 -2.00
N ASN A 32 13.27 4.39 -1.19
CA ASN A 32 12.82 5.74 -1.57
C ASN A 32 11.64 5.79 -2.54
N PHE A 33 11.13 4.64 -3.02
CA PHE A 33 9.87 4.61 -3.76
C PHE A 33 8.70 4.85 -2.81
N TRP A 34 7.65 5.43 -3.34
CA TRP A 34 6.38 5.58 -2.63
C TRP A 34 5.52 4.34 -2.86
N GLU A 35 4.64 4.05 -1.91
CA GLU A 35 3.75 2.89 -1.99
C GLU A 35 2.48 3.14 -1.18
N PHE A 36 1.46 2.33 -1.45
CA PHE A 36 0.31 2.25 -0.55
C PHE A 36 0.72 1.37 0.64
N PRO A 37 0.39 1.79 1.88
CA PRO A 37 0.77 1.01 3.07
C PRO A 37 0.22 -0.41 3.04
N GLY A 38 0.98 -1.37 3.49
CA GLY A 38 0.55 -2.76 3.55
C GLY A 38 1.69 -3.70 3.87
N GLY A 39 1.56 -4.94 3.45
CA GLY A 39 2.60 -5.94 3.70
C GLY A 39 2.21 -7.31 3.19
N LYS A 40 2.92 -8.32 3.66
CA LYS A 40 2.76 -9.70 3.20
C LYS A 40 1.53 -10.35 3.81
N ILE A 41 0.85 -11.18 2.99
CA ILE A 41 -0.22 -12.05 3.46
C ILE A 41 0.43 -13.26 4.11
N GLU A 42 0.04 -13.56 5.34
CA GLU A 42 0.53 -14.73 6.06
C GLU A 42 -0.37 -15.92 5.83
N LYS A 43 0.13 -17.13 6.15
CA LYS A 43 -0.61 -18.36 6.00
C LYS A 43 -1.95 -18.26 6.73
N ASP A 44 -3.00 -18.73 6.07
CA ASP A 44 -4.36 -18.79 6.60
C ASP A 44 -5.03 -17.43 6.82
N GLU A 45 -4.43 -16.35 6.28
CA GLU A 45 -5.08 -15.05 6.27
C GLU A 45 -5.76 -14.78 4.94
N THR A 46 -6.92 -14.12 4.98
CA THR A 46 -7.47 -13.50 3.78
C THR A 46 -6.69 -12.21 3.51
N PRO A 47 -6.73 -11.70 2.26
CA PRO A 47 -6.10 -10.41 1.98
C PRO A 47 -6.57 -9.29 2.90
N GLN A 48 -7.88 -9.26 3.20
CA GLN A 48 -8.46 -8.23 4.08
C GLN A 48 -7.94 -8.34 5.51
N GLN A 49 -7.80 -9.57 6.02
CA GLN A 49 -7.25 -9.80 7.36
C GLN A 49 -5.79 -9.36 7.44
N ALA A 50 -5.01 -9.72 6.42
CA ALA A 50 -3.61 -9.35 6.34
C ALA A 50 -3.45 -7.83 6.33
N LEU A 51 -4.29 -7.14 5.55
CA LEU A 51 -4.21 -5.70 5.41
C LEU A 51 -4.52 -5.00 6.74
N LYS A 52 -5.56 -5.43 7.44
CA LYS A 52 -5.89 -4.86 8.75
C LYS A 52 -4.75 -5.06 9.74
N ARG A 53 -4.17 -6.25 9.76
CA ARG A 53 -3.05 -6.57 10.66
C ARG A 53 -1.83 -5.72 10.35
N GLU A 54 -1.44 -5.62 9.08
CA GLU A 54 -0.26 -4.87 8.66
C GLU A 54 -0.41 -3.38 9.00
N ILE A 55 -1.58 -2.81 8.75
CA ILE A 55 -1.79 -1.39 9.04
C ILE A 55 -1.77 -1.14 10.55
N LEU A 56 -2.34 -2.04 11.34
CA LEU A 56 -2.29 -1.89 12.79
C LEU A 56 -0.85 -1.99 13.31
N GLU A 57 -0.08 -2.97 12.81
CA GLU A 57 1.30 -3.18 13.24
C GLU A 57 2.25 -2.06 12.83
N GLU A 58 2.14 -1.59 11.60
CA GLU A 58 3.14 -0.66 11.05
C GLU A 58 2.70 0.79 11.08
N PHE A 59 1.41 1.06 11.18
CA PHE A 59 0.88 2.43 11.14
C PHE A 59 -0.01 2.78 12.33
N THR A 60 -0.20 1.87 13.27
CA THR A 60 -0.85 2.08 14.56
C THR A 60 -2.31 2.53 14.49
N CYS A 61 -3.02 2.25 13.40
CA CYS A 61 -4.43 2.58 13.29
C CYS A 61 -5.23 1.40 12.76
N GLU A 62 -6.56 1.47 12.96
CA GLU A 62 -7.48 0.43 12.49
C GLU A 62 -8.22 0.94 11.27
N ILE A 63 -8.37 0.07 10.27
CA ILE A 63 -9.05 0.40 9.02
C ILE A 63 -10.21 -0.54 8.75
N ALA A 64 -11.18 -0.03 7.98
CA ALA A 64 -12.20 -0.86 7.34
C ALA A 64 -11.77 -1.04 5.88
N VAL A 65 -11.75 -2.28 5.41
CA VAL A 65 -11.32 -2.61 4.05
C VAL A 65 -12.54 -2.67 3.14
N GLY A 66 -12.46 -1.97 2.01
CA GLY A 66 -13.53 -1.91 1.02
C GLY A 66 -13.21 -2.71 -0.23
N GLU A 67 -13.55 -2.15 -1.39
CA GLU A 67 -13.41 -2.85 -2.67
C GLU A 67 -11.96 -3.04 -3.09
N LYS A 68 -11.69 -4.16 -3.76
CA LYS A 68 -10.41 -4.38 -4.42
C LYS A 68 -10.30 -3.38 -5.61
N VAL A 69 -9.17 -2.71 -5.69
CA VAL A 69 -8.91 -1.76 -6.77
C VAL A 69 -8.12 -2.43 -7.88
N GLU A 70 -7.07 -3.15 -7.55
CA GLU A 70 -6.21 -3.77 -8.56
C GLU A 70 -5.55 -5.03 -8.01
N ASP A 71 -5.17 -5.93 -8.92
CA ASP A 71 -4.41 -7.15 -8.62
C ASP A 71 -3.29 -7.18 -9.66
N THR A 72 -2.09 -6.82 -9.25
CA THR A 72 -0.96 -6.61 -10.15
C THR A 72 0.16 -7.58 -9.83
N THR A 73 0.69 -8.25 -10.86
CA THR A 73 1.90 -9.05 -10.72
C THR A 73 3.02 -8.32 -11.46
N TYR A 74 4.13 -8.07 -10.76
CA TYR A 74 5.27 -7.36 -11.34
C TYR A 74 6.56 -8.11 -11.05
N ASP A 75 7.37 -8.30 -12.08
CA ASP A 75 8.65 -8.98 -11.99
C ASP A 75 9.75 -7.93 -11.81
N TYR A 76 10.38 -7.93 -10.62
CA TYR A 76 11.46 -7.01 -10.30
C TYR A 76 12.85 -7.53 -10.69
N GLY A 77 12.90 -8.68 -11.37
CA GLY A 77 14.17 -9.29 -11.77
C GLY A 77 14.64 -10.37 -10.82
N THR A 78 14.85 -10.00 -9.55
CA THR A 78 15.30 -10.95 -8.52
C THR A 78 14.12 -11.62 -7.80
N PHE A 79 12.95 -11.01 -7.85
CA PHE A 79 11.73 -11.56 -7.23
C PHE A 79 10.51 -11.01 -7.96
N ILE A 80 9.38 -11.69 -7.77
CA ILE A 80 8.09 -11.30 -8.36
C ILE A 80 7.16 -10.89 -7.23
N VAL A 81 6.45 -9.77 -7.40
CA VAL A 81 5.45 -9.29 -6.43
C VAL A 81 4.07 -9.41 -7.05
N ARG A 82 3.15 -10.07 -6.32
CA ARG A 82 1.73 -9.97 -6.60
C ARG A 82 1.14 -9.07 -5.54
N LEU A 83 0.60 -7.93 -5.97
CA LEU A 83 0.04 -6.90 -5.09
C LEU A 83 -1.45 -6.77 -5.31
N GLU A 84 -2.24 -6.97 -4.27
CA GLU A 84 -3.67 -6.68 -4.28
C GLU A 84 -3.90 -5.39 -3.49
N THR A 85 -4.52 -4.41 -4.11
CA THR A 85 -4.83 -3.14 -3.46
C THR A 85 -6.32 -3.02 -3.21
N TYR A 86 -6.67 -2.44 -2.06
CA TYR A 86 -8.06 -2.29 -1.63
C TYR A 86 -8.29 -0.88 -1.13
N MET A 87 -9.47 -0.33 -1.43
CA MET A 87 -9.90 0.91 -0.78
C MET A 87 -10.06 0.64 0.71
N ALA A 88 -9.74 1.64 1.52
CA ALA A 88 -9.83 1.52 2.96
C ALA A 88 -10.13 2.87 3.59
N LYS A 89 -10.69 2.82 4.81
CA LYS A 89 -10.94 4.02 5.61
C LYS A 89 -10.47 3.77 7.02
N ILE A 90 -9.95 4.81 7.67
CA ILE A 90 -9.56 4.74 9.08
C ILE A 90 -10.83 4.75 9.93
N VAL A 91 -10.96 3.76 10.81
CA VAL A 91 -12.09 3.67 11.75
C VAL A 91 -11.67 3.98 13.17
N ASN A 92 -10.38 3.90 13.48
CA ASN A 92 -9.87 4.23 14.81
C ASN A 92 -8.39 4.62 14.71
N GLY A 93 -8.02 5.68 15.42
CA GLY A 93 -6.64 6.13 15.51
C GLY A 93 -6.22 7.04 14.36
N LYS A 94 -4.96 7.40 14.35
CA LYS A 94 -4.32 8.17 13.26
C LYS A 94 -3.11 7.39 12.78
N PRO A 95 -2.84 7.38 11.46
CA PRO A 95 -1.69 6.64 10.97
C PRO A 95 -0.39 7.30 11.40
N VAL A 96 0.49 6.50 12.01
CA VAL A 96 1.84 6.90 12.39
C VAL A 96 2.78 5.86 11.82
N ALA A 97 3.64 6.27 10.90
CA ALA A 97 4.59 5.35 10.27
C ALA A 97 5.71 5.01 11.25
N LEU A 98 5.93 3.72 11.48
CA LEU A 98 6.97 3.27 12.40
C LEU A 98 8.30 3.00 11.68
N GLU A 99 8.28 2.69 10.39
CA GLU A 99 9.48 2.30 9.65
C GLU A 99 9.72 3.10 8.37
N HIS A 100 8.67 3.64 7.75
CA HIS A 100 8.80 4.41 6.52
C HIS A 100 9.46 5.77 6.79
N SER A 101 10.23 6.26 5.82
CA SER A 101 10.98 7.51 5.97
C SER A 101 10.11 8.75 5.85
N ASN A 102 8.97 8.66 5.16
CA ASN A 102 8.08 9.79 4.97
C ASN A 102 6.66 9.30 4.67
N THR A 103 5.68 10.15 4.95
CA THR A 103 4.28 9.88 4.60
C THR A 103 3.62 11.16 4.15
N LYS A 104 2.60 11.04 3.29
CA LYS A 104 1.83 12.18 2.80
C LYS A 104 0.38 11.79 2.58
N TRP A 105 -0.53 12.73 2.84
CA TRP A 105 -1.88 12.67 2.33
C TRP A 105 -1.89 13.41 1.00
N VAL A 106 -2.25 12.70 -0.09
CA VAL A 106 -2.13 13.22 -1.45
C VAL A 106 -3.48 13.10 -2.15
N LYS A 107 -3.93 14.18 -2.80
CA LYS A 107 -5.17 14.13 -3.57
C LYS A 107 -5.04 13.13 -4.71
N ARG A 108 -6.15 12.45 -5.06
CA ARG A 108 -6.13 11.46 -6.14
C ARG A 108 -5.50 12.00 -7.41
N THR A 109 -5.85 13.25 -7.76
CA THR A 109 -5.38 13.88 -8.99
C THR A 109 -3.88 14.20 -8.97
N SER A 110 -3.25 14.13 -7.81
CA SER A 110 -1.82 14.42 -7.65
C SER A 110 -0.97 13.18 -7.37
N LEU A 111 -1.55 11.98 -7.37
CA LEU A 111 -0.81 10.76 -7.09
C LEU A 111 0.36 10.54 -8.04
N ASN A 112 0.20 10.92 -9.31
CA ASN A 112 1.25 10.76 -10.31
C ASN A 112 2.46 11.69 -10.11
N GLU A 113 2.40 12.58 -9.13
CA GLU A 113 3.54 13.42 -8.76
C GLU A 113 4.54 12.68 -7.87
N LEU A 114 4.15 11.55 -7.30
CA LEU A 114 5.02 10.72 -6.47
C LEU A 114 5.63 9.59 -7.30
N ASP A 115 6.85 9.20 -6.94
CA ASP A 115 7.57 8.13 -7.61
C ASP A 115 7.19 6.78 -6.99
N PHE A 116 6.06 6.24 -7.43
CA PHE A 116 5.55 4.97 -6.90
C PHE A 116 6.36 3.78 -7.37
N ALA A 117 6.47 2.76 -6.51
CA ALA A 117 7.04 1.48 -6.90
C ALA A 117 6.24 0.90 -8.06
N PRO A 118 6.91 0.23 -9.03
CA PRO A 118 6.23 -0.26 -10.24
C PRO A 118 4.98 -1.10 -9.99
N ALA A 119 4.97 -1.96 -8.99
CA ALA A 119 3.80 -2.79 -8.70
C ALA A 119 2.57 -1.97 -8.27
N ASP A 120 2.78 -0.75 -7.74
CA ASP A 120 1.69 0.11 -7.29
C ASP A 120 1.11 0.98 -8.41
N ILE A 121 1.86 1.15 -9.51
CA ILE A 121 1.48 2.07 -10.59
C ILE A 121 0.12 1.74 -11.23
N PRO A 122 -0.24 0.47 -11.52
CA PRO A 122 -1.56 0.20 -12.09
C PRO A 122 -2.71 0.68 -11.22
N ALA A 123 -2.58 0.56 -9.89
CA ALA A 123 -3.60 1.09 -8.98
C ALA A 123 -3.64 2.62 -9.02
N VAL A 124 -2.48 3.27 -9.06
CA VAL A 124 -2.39 4.73 -9.19
C VAL A 124 -3.11 5.18 -10.45
N GLU A 125 -2.84 4.54 -11.58
CA GLU A 125 -3.46 4.89 -12.87
C GLU A 125 -4.98 4.73 -12.81
N LYS A 126 -5.45 3.69 -12.14
CA LYS A 126 -6.89 3.46 -11.99
C LYS A 126 -7.55 4.55 -11.15
N LEU A 127 -6.86 5.02 -10.11
CA LEU A 127 -7.38 6.08 -9.25
C LEU A 127 -7.40 7.44 -9.93
N LEU A 128 -6.54 7.66 -10.93
CA LEU A 128 -6.48 8.92 -11.68
C LEU A 128 -7.61 9.08 -12.69
N LYS A 129 -8.30 7.99 -13.02
CA LYS A 129 -9.37 8.02 -14.02
C LYS A 129 -10.68 8.56 -13.47
#